data_3d8cf0d66cc64fc7e4c5f748b0c7ef75
#
_entry.id   3d8cf0d66cc64fc7e4c5f748b0c7ef75
#
_cell.length_a   1.000
_cell.length_b   1.000
_cell.length_c   1.000
_cell.angle_alpha   90.00
_cell.angle_beta   90.00
_cell.angle_gamma   90.00
#
_symmetry.space_group_name_H-M   'P 1'
#
loop_
_entity.id
_entity.type
_entity.pdbx_description
1 polymer ?
#
loop_
_entity_poly.entity_id
_entity_poly.type
_entity_poly.pdbx_seq_one_letter_code
_entity_poly.pdbx_strand_id
1 'polypeptide(L)'
;MPTYVILMNWTDQGARADRDAVRRREHADAVAEKYGARIEKAYWTMGHYDIVAIIEAPDDESITAMMLELTAEGNIRTATLRAFEHDQMQAIIQRTG
;
A
#
# COMPACT_ATOMS: atom_id res chain seq x y z
N MET A 1 10.13 -7.82 -8.04
CA MET A 1 9.48 -6.49 -8.01
C MET A 1 9.78 -5.78 -6.70
N PRO A 2 9.94 -4.46 -6.74
CA PRO A 2 10.08 -3.69 -5.50
C PRO A 2 8.92 -3.90 -4.52
N THR A 3 9.24 -3.82 -3.25
CA THR A 3 8.27 -3.97 -2.17
C THR A 3 8.02 -2.60 -1.53
N TYR A 4 6.76 -2.36 -1.20
CA TYR A 4 6.32 -1.12 -0.57
C TYR A 4 5.47 -1.42 0.65
N VAL A 5 5.66 -0.63 1.69
CA VAL A 5 4.79 -0.67 2.87
C VAL A 5 3.90 0.57 2.79
N ILE A 6 2.61 0.34 2.82
CA ILE A 6 1.61 1.41 2.74
C ILE A 6 0.95 1.57 4.11
N LEU A 7 1.05 2.78 4.65
CA LEU A 7 0.39 3.13 5.90
C LEU A 7 -0.85 3.94 5.53
N MET A 8 -2.01 3.49 6.00
CA MET A 8 -3.28 4.09 5.59
C MET A 8 -4.11 4.51 6.78
N ASN A 9 -4.81 5.64 6.62
CA ASN A 9 -5.81 6.08 7.55
C ASN A 9 -7.11 6.31 6.79
N TRP A 10 -8.24 5.96 7.41
CA TRP A 10 -9.54 6.34 6.87
C TRP A 10 -9.72 7.85 7.01
N THR A 11 -10.37 8.43 6.02
CA THR A 11 -10.95 9.76 6.15
C THR A 11 -12.26 9.65 6.94
N ASP A 12 -12.88 10.77 7.26
CA ASP A 12 -14.21 10.74 7.89
C ASP A 12 -15.22 10.00 7.01
N GLN A 13 -15.15 10.24 5.70
CA GLN A 13 -15.99 9.55 4.73
C GLN A 13 -15.73 8.05 4.76
N GLY A 14 -14.47 7.63 4.76
CA GLY A 14 -14.09 6.23 4.78
C GLY A 14 -14.54 5.52 6.05
N ALA A 15 -14.36 6.18 7.20
CA ALA A 15 -14.76 5.62 8.49
C ALA A 15 -16.28 5.39 8.56
N ARG A 16 -17.07 6.29 7.98
CA ARG A 16 -18.54 6.15 7.95
C ARG A 16 -19.01 5.03 7.04
N ALA A 17 -18.29 4.79 5.95
CA ALA A 17 -18.67 3.81 4.94
C ALA A 17 -18.04 2.43 5.19
N ASP A 18 -17.22 2.29 6.21
CA ASP A 18 -16.35 1.12 6.37
C ASP A 18 -17.01 -0.06 7.09
N ARG A 19 -18.16 -0.45 6.60
CA ARG A 19 -18.80 -1.70 7.05
C ARG A 19 -18.54 -2.85 6.08
N ASP A 20 -17.88 -2.58 4.97
CA ASP A 20 -17.68 -3.54 3.89
C ASP A 20 -16.19 -3.70 3.57
N ALA A 21 -15.43 -4.13 4.57
CA ALA A 21 -13.99 -4.31 4.46
C ALA A 21 -13.60 -5.32 3.36
N VAL A 22 -14.40 -6.37 3.19
CA VAL A 22 -14.12 -7.40 2.18
C VAL A 22 -14.25 -6.83 0.77
N ARG A 23 -15.33 -6.08 0.50
CA ARG A 23 -15.53 -5.46 -0.81
C ARG A 23 -14.44 -4.45 -1.12
N ARG A 24 -14.01 -3.68 -0.13
CA ARG A 24 -12.94 -2.71 -0.30
C ARG A 24 -11.61 -3.38 -0.62
N ARG A 25 -11.34 -4.52 0.01
CA ARG A 25 -10.14 -5.30 -0.29
C ARG A 25 -10.20 -5.83 -1.72
N GLU A 26 -11.34 -6.34 -2.15
CA GLU A 26 -11.52 -6.83 -3.51
C GLU A 26 -11.33 -5.71 -4.53
N HIS A 27 -11.85 -4.52 -4.22
CA HIS A 27 -11.67 -3.35 -5.08
C HIS A 27 -10.20 -2.96 -5.16
N ALA A 28 -9.50 -2.93 -4.03
CA ALA A 28 -8.07 -2.61 -3.99
C ALA A 28 -7.25 -3.63 -4.78
N ASP A 29 -7.58 -4.91 -4.68
CA ASP A 29 -6.91 -5.96 -5.46
C ASP A 29 -7.10 -5.74 -6.96
N ALA A 30 -8.29 -5.33 -7.39
CA ALA A 30 -8.57 -5.06 -8.80
C ALA A 30 -7.79 -3.83 -9.31
N VAL A 31 -7.71 -2.78 -8.49
CA VAL A 31 -6.91 -1.60 -8.84
C VAL A 31 -5.42 -1.96 -8.90
N ALA A 32 -4.94 -2.76 -7.95
CA ALA A 32 -3.54 -3.23 -7.97
C ALA A 32 -3.22 -3.95 -9.27
N GLU A 33 -4.09 -4.86 -9.69
CA GLU A 33 -3.90 -5.62 -10.93
C GLU A 33 -3.76 -4.71 -12.14
N LYS A 34 -4.55 -3.65 -12.19
CA LYS A 34 -4.49 -2.66 -13.27
C LYS A 34 -3.10 -2.05 -13.44
N TYR A 35 -2.36 -1.89 -12.35
CA TYR A 35 -1.03 -1.31 -12.36
C TYR A 35 0.09 -2.34 -12.30
N GLY A 36 -0.23 -3.61 -12.49
CA GLY A 36 0.76 -4.68 -12.41
C GLY A 36 1.29 -4.94 -11.00
N ALA A 37 0.57 -4.48 -10.00
CA ALA A 37 0.93 -4.61 -8.59
C ALA A 37 0.17 -5.76 -7.93
N ARG A 38 0.65 -6.17 -6.76
CA ARG A 38 0.02 -7.23 -5.98
C ARG A 38 0.06 -6.88 -4.50
N ILE A 39 -1.10 -6.94 -3.85
CA ILE A 39 -1.18 -6.78 -2.40
C ILE A 39 -0.81 -8.11 -1.77
N GLU A 40 0.37 -8.19 -1.18
CA GLU A 40 0.86 -9.39 -0.51
C GLU A 40 0.10 -9.65 0.77
N LYS A 41 -0.04 -8.61 1.59
CA LYS A 41 -0.70 -8.68 2.89
C LYS A 41 -1.32 -7.33 3.21
N ALA A 42 -2.42 -7.36 3.95
CA ALA A 42 -3.03 -6.17 4.51
C ALA A 42 -3.54 -6.49 5.90
N TYR A 43 -3.29 -5.59 6.82
CA TYR A 43 -3.70 -5.71 8.21
C TYR A 43 -4.51 -4.49 8.61
N TRP A 44 -5.60 -4.71 9.34
CA TRP A 44 -6.25 -3.64 10.09
C TRP A 44 -5.52 -3.51 11.42
N THR A 45 -5.16 -2.30 11.78
CA THR A 45 -4.29 -2.06 12.93
C THR A 45 -4.94 -1.09 13.91
N MET A 46 -4.50 -1.17 15.15
CA MET A 46 -4.84 -0.18 16.17
C MET A 46 -3.69 0.84 16.25
N GLY A 47 -3.96 2.04 16.75
CA GLY A 47 -2.95 3.09 16.90
C GLY A 47 -3.04 4.15 15.82
N HIS A 48 -1.90 4.67 15.40
CA HIS A 48 -1.84 5.81 14.48
C HIS A 48 -2.30 5.52 13.07
N TYR A 49 -2.26 4.26 12.66
CA TYR A 49 -2.67 3.84 11.32
C TYR A 49 -3.78 2.82 11.41
N ASP A 50 -4.73 2.92 10.50
CA ASP A 50 -5.88 2.01 10.48
C ASP A 50 -5.62 0.75 9.66
N ILE A 51 -4.79 0.87 8.64
CA ILE A 51 -4.44 -0.25 7.77
C ILE A 51 -2.95 -0.16 7.44
N VAL A 52 -2.29 -1.32 7.44
CA VAL A 52 -0.91 -1.45 6.96
C VAL A 52 -0.91 -2.53 5.89
N ALA A 53 -0.44 -2.21 4.70
CA ALA A 53 -0.38 -3.15 3.59
C ALA A 53 1.04 -3.31 3.08
N ILE A 54 1.34 -4.52 2.61
CA ILE A 54 2.60 -4.82 1.93
C ILE A 54 2.25 -5.11 0.48
N ILE A 55 2.80 -4.32 -0.43
CA ILE A 55 2.47 -4.37 -1.85
C ILE A 55 3.74 -4.50 -2.68
N GLU A 56 3.72 -5.41 -3.65
CA GLU A 56 4.74 -5.47 -4.67
C GLU A 56 4.23 -4.74 -5.91
N ALA A 57 5.07 -3.92 -6.51
CA ALA A 57 4.74 -3.18 -7.71
C ALA A 57 5.96 -3.09 -8.63
N PRO A 58 5.76 -2.90 -9.95
CA PRO A 58 6.88 -2.86 -10.89
C PRO A 58 7.89 -1.76 -10.62
N ASP A 59 7.41 -0.58 -10.21
CA ASP A 59 8.25 0.60 -9.99
C ASP A 59 7.51 1.63 -9.12
N ASP A 60 8.24 2.70 -8.77
CA ASP A 60 7.69 3.78 -7.93
C ASP A 60 6.52 4.48 -8.62
N GLU A 61 6.58 4.64 -9.92
CA GLU A 61 5.53 5.30 -10.69
C GLU A 61 4.23 4.50 -10.64
N SER A 62 4.31 3.18 -10.76
CA SER A 62 3.13 2.31 -10.71
C SER A 62 2.45 2.34 -9.35
N ILE A 63 3.22 2.23 -8.26
CA ILE A 63 2.63 2.29 -6.92
C ILE A 63 2.05 3.67 -6.62
N THR A 64 2.69 4.71 -7.11
CA THR A 64 2.20 6.07 -6.94
C THR A 64 0.87 6.25 -7.68
N ALA A 65 0.77 5.78 -8.92
CA ALA A 65 -0.46 5.84 -9.69
C ALA A 65 -1.59 5.07 -9.00
N MET A 66 -1.28 3.87 -8.49
CA MET A 66 -2.24 3.07 -7.74
C MET A 66 -2.78 3.83 -6.52
N MET A 67 -1.88 4.45 -5.75
CA MET A 67 -2.27 5.20 -4.57
C MET A 67 -3.08 6.45 -4.93
N LEU A 68 -2.74 7.14 -6.01
CA LEU A 68 -3.52 8.28 -6.48
C LEU A 68 -4.95 7.87 -6.86
N GLU A 69 -5.10 6.74 -7.54
CA GLU A 69 -6.42 6.25 -7.90
C GLU A 69 -7.24 5.89 -6.66
N LEU A 70 -6.65 5.19 -5.70
CA LEU A 70 -7.36 4.80 -4.48
C LEU A 70 -7.70 6.00 -3.59
N THR A 71 -6.78 6.95 -3.45
CA THR A 71 -7.03 8.13 -2.61
C THR A 71 -8.03 9.10 -3.24
N ALA A 72 -8.13 9.10 -4.57
CA ALA A 72 -9.11 9.94 -5.29
C ALA A 72 -10.56 9.58 -4.93
N GLU A 73 -10.81 8.36 -4.45
CA GLU A 73 -12.13 7.94 -4.02
C GLU A 73 -12.55 8.61 -2.70
N GLY A 74 -11.61 9.19 -1.97
CA GLY A 74 -11.89 9.99 -0.78
C GLY A 74 -12.02 9.22 0.52
N ASN A 75 -11.80 7.90 0.51
CA ASN A 75 -12.01 7.06 1.69
C ASN A 75 -10.77 6.87 2.55
N ILE A 76 -9.58 7.02 1.98
CA ILE A 76 -8.31 6.78 2.67
C ILE A 76 -7.28 7.87 2.36
N ARG A 77 -6.36 8.03 3.30
CA ARG A 77 -5.10 8.75 3.10
C ARG A 77 -3.97 7.76 3.27
N THR A 78 -2.92 7.92 2.48
CA THR A 78 -1.84 6.94 2.42
C THR A 78 -0.47 7.59 2.55
N ALA A 79 0.46 6.82 3.13
CA ALA A 79 1.88 7.11 3.08
C ALA A 79 2.57 5.87 2.53
N THR A 80 3.39 6.03 1.51
CA THR A 80 4.06 4.92 0.83
C THR A 80 5.54 4.91 1.21
N LEU A 81 6.01 3.77 1.69
CA LEU A 81 7.40 3.57 2.07
C LEU A 81 8.03 2.54 1.13
N ARG A 82 9.14 2.90 0.49
CA ARG A 82 9.91 1.91 -0.26
C ARG A 82 10.58 0.99 0.77
N ALA A 83 10.37 -0.31 0.65
CA ALA A 83 10.92 -1.29 1.60
C ALA A 83 11.99 -2.15 0.95
N PHE A 84 12.97 -2.56 1.74
CA PHE A 84 14.06 -3.43 1.28
C PHE A 84 14.08 -4.68 2.15
N GLU A 85 14.15 -5.83 1.49
CA GLU A 85 14.32 -7.09 2.19
C GLU A 85 15.77 -7.26 2.63
N HIS A 86 16.03 -8.27 3.44
CA HIS A 86 17.37 -8.51 4.02
C HIS A 86 18.46 -8.56 2.95
N ASP A 87 18.25 -9.33 1.88
CA ASP A 87 19.26 -9.48 0.83
C ASP A 87 19.51 -8.19 0.08
N GLN A 88 18.47 -7.42 -0.15
CA GLN A 88 18.56 -6.11 -0.79
C GLN A 88 19.37 -5.16 0.08
N MET A 89 19.10 -5.15 1.39
CA MET A 89 19.84 -4.29 2.31
C MET A 89 21.31 -4.66 2.39
N GLN A 90 21.62 -5.95 2.35
CA GLN A 90 23.02 -6.41 2.28
C GLN A 90 23.74 -5.82 1.05
N ALA A 91 23.09 -5.88 -0.10
CA ALA A 91 23.67 -5.34 -1.33
C ALA A 91 23.87 -3.81 -1.25
N ILE A 92 22.92 -3.11 -0.63
CA ILE A 92 23.02 -1.66 -0.43
C ILE A 92 24.21 -1.33 0.49
N ILE A 93 24.34 -2.07 1.59
CA ILE A 93 25.44 -1.86 2.55
C ILE A 93 26.79 -2.06 1.87
N GLN A 94 26.92 -3.05 1.00
CA GLN A 94 28.16 -3.30 0.26
C GLN A 94 28.58 -2.12 -0.61
N ARG A 95 27.62 -1.28 -1.04
CA ARG A 95 27.92 -0.09 -1.82
C ARG A 95 28.54 1.04 -0.99
N THR A 96 28.51 0.94 0.32
CA THR A 96 29.04 1.99 1.20
C THR A 96 30.51 1.82 1.53
N GLY A 97 31.12 0.79 1.02
CA GLY A 97 32.53 0.57 1.26
C GLY A 97 32.92 -0.87 1.22
#